data_371492c910a3267b3f675d5cbc58498f
#
_entry.id   371492c910a3267b3f675d5cbc58498f
#
_cell.length_a   1.000
_cell.length_b   1.000
_cell.length_c   1.000
_cell.angle_alpha   90.00
_cell.angle_beta   90.00
_cell.angle_gamma   90.00
#
_symmetry.space_group_name_H-M   'P 1'
#
loop_
_entity.id
_entity.type
_entity.pdbx_description
1 polymer ?
#
loop_
_entity_poly.entity_id
_entity_poly.type
_entity_poly.pdbx_seq_one_letter_code
_entity_poly.pdbx_strand_id
1 'polypeptide(L)'
;MRILLVLATLLISACGFHLRGDYSLPFETLYIGLPEISDLRAVIKRTVEASTQTRIVDSAKEAEATLLVLADTQEKKILSLNSAGRVREFQLTRTFVFKVVDGKNGVFLPQRALAISREMTFDDSAVLSKAAEEGLLWRDIQNDLVQQLLRRLAAAKPQPAASQQ
;
A
#
# COMPACT_ATOMS: atom_id res chain seq x y z
N MET A 1 9.63 -37.43 35.39
CA MET A 1 8.52 -36.45 35.26
C MET A 1 8.98 -35.01 35.20
N ARG A 2 9.93 -34.55 36.05
CA ARG A 2 10.47 -33.15 36.01
C ARG A 2 11.24 -32.80 34.71
N ILE A 3 12.03 -33.75 34.18
CA ILE A 3 12.82 -33.54 32.92
C ILE A 3 11.91 -33.43 31.71
N LEU A 4 10.79 -34.19 31.70
CA LEU A 4 9.81 -34.13 30.59
C LEU A 4 9.07 -32.78 30.53
N LEU A 5 8.81 -32.17 31.71
CA LEU A 5 8.20 -30.84 31.82
C LEU A 5 9.14 -29.72 31.33
N VAL A 6 10.45 -29.83 31.64
CA VAL A 6 11.45 -28.86 31.15
C VAL A 6 11.63 -28.98 29.63
N LEU A 7 11.59 -30.17 29.08
CA LEU A 7 11.68 -30.41 27.65
C LEU A 7 10.45 -29.88 26.92
N ALA A 8 9.25 -30.01 27.49
CA ALA A 8 8.00 -29.50 26.93
C ALA A 8 7.97 -27.95 26.93
N THR A 9 8.52 -27.26 27.95
CA THR A 9 8.61 -25.80 27.98
C THR A 9 9.63 -25.23 26.98
N LEU A 10 10.73 -25.97 26.71
CA LEU A 10 11.70 -25.56 25.67
C LEU A 10 11.10 -25.63 24.25
N LEU A 11 10.20 -26.58 23.98
CA LEU A 11 9.55 -26.71 22.67
C LEU A 11 8.55 -25.58 22.37
N ILE A 12 7.96 -24.96 23.41
CA ILE A 12 7.01 -23.83 23.25
C ILE A 12 7.76 -22.52 22.91
N SER A 13 9.02 -22.38 23.28
CA SER A 13 9.87 -21.21 22.94
C SER A 13 10.36 -21.22 21.51
N ALA A 14 10.21 -22.30 20.75
CA ALA A 14 10.65 -22.43 19.35
C ALA A 14 9.65 -21.87 18.33
N CYS A 15 8.44 -21.46 18.77
CA CYS A 15 7.55 -20.67 17.90
C CYS A 15 8.14 -19.26 17.75
N GLY A 16 9.03 -19.08 16.79
CA GLY A 16 9.56 -17.79 16.38
C GLY A 16 8.42 -16.86 15.96
N PHE A 17 7.88 -16.10 16.92
CA PHE A 17 6.94 -15.03 16.64
C PHE A 17 7.70 -13.91 15.95
N HIS A 18 7.83 -13.96 14.62
CA HIS A 18 8.30 -12.83 13.85
C HIS A 18 7.23 -11.75 13.93
N LEU A 19 7.55 -10.65 14.60
CA LEU A 19 6.74 -9.45 14.56
C LEU A 19 6.54 -9.11 13.07
N ARG A 20 5.29 -9.12 12.63
CA ARG A 20 4.89 -8.76 11.27
C ARG A 20 5.10 -7.25 11.12
N GLY A 21 6.25 -6.82 10.58
CA GLY A 21 6.51 -5.39 10.44
C GLY A 21 7.86 -4.95 9.89
N ASP A 22 8.89 -5.78 9.91
CA ASP A 22 10.19 -5.38 9.38
C ASP A 22 10.31 -5.76 7.90
N TYR A 23 9.96 -4.83 7.02
CA TYR A 23 10.27 -4.93 5.60
C TYR A 23 11.68 -4.40 5.36
N SER A 24 12.53 -5.20 4.71
CA SER A 24 13.80 -4.72 4.17
C SER A 24 13.57 -4.24 2.75
N LEU A 25 13.78 -2.95 2.51
CA LEU A 25 13.77 -2.39 1.15
C LEU A 25 15.19 -2.44 0.57
N PRO A 26 15.35 -2.60 -0.75
CA PRO A 26 16.65 -2.71 -1.40
C PRO A 26 17.36 -1.35 -1.60
N PHE A 27 16.95 -0.30 -0.92
CA PHE A 27 17.50 1.05 -0.97
C PHE A 27 17.41 1.74 0.40
N GLU A 28 18.37 2.60 0.72
CA GLU A 28 18.45 3.31 1.99
C GLU A 28 17.63 4.62 1.99
N THR A 29 17.48 5.24 0.82
CA THR A 29 16.73 6.49 0.68
C THR A 29 15.71 6.40 -0.45
N LEU A 30 14.50 6.94 -0.19
CA LEU A 30 13.39 6.93 -1.14
C LEU A 30 12.81 8.34 -1.29
N TYR A 31 12.69 8.82 -2.52
CA TYR A 31 11.87 9.97 -2.85
C TYR A 31 10.48 9.52 -3.32
N ILE A 32 9.44 10.19 -2.80
CA ILE A 32 8.04 9.92 -3.18
C ILE A 32 7.58 11.03 -4.13
N GLY A 33 7.35 10.68 -5.39
CA GLY A 33 6.91 11.59 -6.46
C GLY A 33 5.42 11.93 -6.38
N LEU A 34 4.98 12.42 -5.23
CA LEU A 34 3.65 12.95 -4.97
C LEU A 34 3.78 14.36 -4.37
N PRO A 35 2.78 15.26 -4.55
CA PRO A 35 2.76 16.57 -3.92
C PRO A 35 2.90 16.46 -2.38
N GLU A 36 3.57 17.42 -1.76
CA GLU A 36 3.78 17.43 -0.30
C GLU A 36 2.47 17.46 0.49
N ILE A 37 1.46 18.13 -0.04
CA ILE A 37 0.12 18.23 0.56
C ILE A 37 -0.71 16.96 0.39
N SER A 38 -0.21 15.93 -0.30
CA SER A 38 -0.94 14.69 -0.54
C SER A 38 -1.06 13.85 0.73
N ASP A 39 -2.29 13.54 1.14
CA ASP A 39 -2.56 12.61 2.24
C ASP A 39 -1.93 11.24 2.00
N LEU A 40 -1.97 10.76 0.74
CA LEU A 40 -1.34 9.49 0.36
C LEU A 40 0.17 9.53 0.58
N ARG A 41 0.86 10.64 0.19
CA ARG A 41 2.29 10.82 0.45
C ARG A 41 2.60 10.72 1.93
N ALA A 42 1.81 11.40 2.77
CA ALA A 42 1.98 11.39 4.22
C ALA A 42 1.79 9.99 4.83
N VAL A 43 0.82 9.21 4.33
CA VAL A 43 0.60 7.83 4.80
C VAL A 43 1.73 6.91 4.34
N ILE A 44 2.17 7.00 3.08
CA ILE A 44 3.31 6.22 2.57
C ILE A 44 4.57 6.53 3.39
N LYS A 45 4.90 7.82 3.60
CA LYS A 45 6.06 8.25 4.38
C LYS A 45 6.05 7.61 5.77
N ARG A 46 4.98 7.81 6.53
CA ARG A 46 4.85 7.25 7.90
C ARG A 46 4.98 5.72 7.91
N THR A 47 4.37 5.05 6.94
CA THR A 47 4.40 3.58 6.90
C THR A 47 5.79 3.05 6.56
N VAL A 48 6.49 3.65 5.59
CA VAL A 48 7.87 3.28 5.25
C VAL A 48 8.79 3.51 6.43
N GLU A 49 8.79 4.69 7.04
CA GLU A 49 9.65 5.05 8.17
C GLU A 49 9.37 4.22 9.43
N ALA A 50 8.11 3.78 9.64
CA ALA A 50 7.74 2.95 10.79
C ALA A 50 8.01 1.45 10.58
N SER A 51 8.11 0.97 9.34
CA SER A 51 8.19 -0.46 9.03
C SER A 51 9.48 -0.86 8.32
N THR A 52 10.40 0.08 8.07
CA THR A 52 11.66 -0.17 7.37
C THR A 52 12.78 0.71 7.91
N GLN A 53 14.01 0.44 7.48
CA GLN A 53 15.17 1.30 7.75
C GLN A 53 15.37 2.40 6.69
N THR A 54 14.50 2.43 5.66
CA THR A 54 14.58 3.39 4.56
C THR A 54 14.12 4.78 5.01
N ARG A 55 14.92 5.81 4.74
CA ARG A 55 14.59 7.20 5.00
C ARG A 55 13.90 7.83 3.79
N ILE A 56 12.86 8.63 4.05
CA ILE A 56 12.24 9.44 3.00
C ILE A 56 12.99 10.75 2.88
N VAL A 57 13.40 11.08 1.65
CA VAL A 57 14.08 12.34 1.31
C VAL A 57 13.16 13.25 0.50
N ASP A 58 13.41 14.55 0.56
CA ASP A 58 12.54 15.56 -0.07
C ASP A 58 13.02 15.95 -1.48
N SER A 59 14.18 15.43 -1.90
CA SER A 59 14.73 15.66 -3.26
C SER A 59 15.01 14.32 -3.95
N ALA A 60 14.56 14.21 -5.20
CA ALA A 60 14.88 13.04 -6.03
C ALA A 60 16.40 12.88 -6.30
N LYS A 61 17.17 13.99 -6.21
CA LYS A 61 18.63 13.96 -6.41
C LYS A 61 19.38 13.30 -5.24
N GLU A 62 18.79 13.30 -4.05
CA GLU A 62 19.37 12.72 -2.83
C GLU A 62 18.88 11.29 -2.60
N ALA A 63 17.93 10.84 -3.42
CA ALA A 63 17.31 9.54 -3.30
C ALA A 63 18.09 8.48 -4.08
N GLU A 64 18.32 7.34 -3.44
CA GLU A 64 18.78 6.13 -4.12
C GLU A 64 17.68 5.53 -5.02
N ALA A 65 16.42 5.61 -4.55
CA ALA A 65 15.25 5.19 -5.30
C ALA A 65 14.19 6.30 -5.38
N THR A 66 13.50 6.39 -6.50
CA THR A 66 12.39 7.32 -6.74
C THR A 66 11.12 6.54 -7.07
N LEU A 67 10.09 6.68 -6.23
CA LEU A 67 8.74 6.21 -6.51
C LEU A 67 8.05 7.22 -7.43
N LEU A 68 7.98 6.91 -8.72
CA LEU A 68 7.25 7.71 -9.70
C LEU A 68 5.80 7.24 -9.77
N VAL A 69 4.88 8.12 -9.42
CA VAL A 69 3.43 7.89 -9.52
C VAL A 69 2.96 8.35 -10.89
N LEU A 70 2.41 7.44 -11.67
CA LEU A 70 1.94 7.67 -13.04
C LEU A 70 0.45 7.97 -13.08
N ALA A 71 -0.32 7.35 -12.19
CA ALA A 71 -1.75 7.64 -11.99
C ALA A 71 -2.17 7.27 -10.57
N ASP A 72 -3.10 8.04 -10.02
CA ASP A 72 -3.80 7.77 -8.77
C ASP A 72 -5.26 8.23 -8.94
N THR A 73 -6.16 7.29 -9.16
CA THR A 73 -7.57 7.56 -9.47
C THR A 73 -8.49 6.89 -8.48
N GLN A 74 -9.51 7.62 -8.06
CA GLN A 74 -10.60 7.11 -7.23
C GLN A 74 -11.88 7.14 -8.06
N GLU A 75 -12.61 6.03 -8.06
CA GLU A 75 -13.84 5.86 -8.81
C GLU A 75 -14.93 5.27 -7.91
N LYS A 76 -16.13 5.84 -8.02
CA LYS A 76 -17.35 5.32 -7.39
C LYS A 76 -18.33 4.97 -8.50
N LYS A 77 -18.66 3.70 -8.62
CA LYS A 77 -19.60 3.18 -9.61
C LYS A 77 -20.83 2.59 -8.95
N ILE A 78 -21.99 2.70 -9.62
CA ILE A 78 -23.17 1.93 -9.24
C ILE A 78 -22.90 0.47 -9.58
N LEU A 79 -23.00 -0.41 -8.57
CA LEU A 79 -22.81 -1.85 -8.75
C LEU A 79 -24.16 -2.55 -8.99
N SER A 80 -25.21 -2.15 -8.26
CA SER A 80 -26.54 -2.73 -8.43
C SER A 80 -27.67 -1.73 -8.16
N LEU A 81 -28.83 -2.01 -8.76
CA LEU A 81 -30.09 -1.31 -8.54
C LEU A 81 -31.09 -2.26 -7.89
N ASN A 82 -32.03 -1.70 -7.13
CA ASN A 82 -33.17 -2.46 -6.62
C ASN A 82 -34.29 -2.58 -7.68
N SER A 83 -35.37 -3.31 -7.35
CA SER A 83 -36.50 -3.53 -8.27
C SER A 83 -37.24 -2.24 -8.67
N ALA A 84 -37.07 -1.15 -7.92
CA ALA A 84 -37.63 0.17 -8.21
C ALA A 84 -36.65 1.07 -9.00
N GLY A 85 -35.52 0.53 -9.48
CA GLY A 85 -34.51 1.28 -10.24
C GLY A 85 -33.64 2.22 -9.40
N ARG A 86 -33.72 2.17 -8.06
CA ARG A 86 -32.88 2.97 -7.18
C ARG A 86 -31.57 2.24 -6.87
N VAL A 87 -30.52 3.02 -6.61
CA VAL A 87 -29.20 2.45 -6.27
C VAL A 87 -29.31 1.62 -4.99
N ARG A 88 -28.79 0.39 -5.05
CA ARG A 88 -28.69 -0.53 -3.94
C ARG A 88 -27.25 -0.65 -3.43
N GLU A 89 -26.30 -0.68 -4.35
CA GLU A 89 -24.88 -0.88 -4.02
C GLU A 89 -24.00 0.00 -4.88
N PHE A 90 -22.92 0.51 -4.27
CA PHE A 90 -21.80 1.15 -4.95
C PHE A 90 -20.55 0.30 -4.83
N GLN A 91 -19.69 0.38 -5.84
CA GLN A 91 -18.30 -0.06 -5.78
C GLN A 91 -17.39 1.16 -5.74
N LEU A 92 -16.53 1.19 -4.74
CA LEU A 92 -15.44 2.16 -4.60
C LEU A 92 -14.16 1.50 -5.07
N THR A 93 -13.45 2.09 -6.02
CA THR A 93 -12.19 1.56 -6.54
C THR A 93 -11.14 2.65 -6.55
N ARG A 94 -9.93 2.33 -6.05
CA ARG A 94 -8.75 3.16 -6.23
C ARG A 94 -7.73 2.41 -7.08
N THR A 95 -7.28 3.03 -8.17
CA THR A 95 -6.24 2.52 -9.05
C THR A 95 -5.01 3.40 -8.92
N PHE A 96 -3.88 2.77 -8.57
CA PHE A 96 -2.59 3.41 -8.37
C PHE A 96 -1.56 2.78 -9.30
N VAL A 97 -1.06 3.58 -10.25
CA VAL A 97 -0.06 3.13 -11.22
C VAL A 97 1.26 3.81 -10.91
N PHE A 98 2.30 3.02 -10.75
CA PHE A 98 3.61 3.52 -10.33
C PHE A 98 4.75 2.71 -10.93
N LYS A 99 5.97 3.25 -10.84
CA LYS A 99 7.25 2.56 -11.07
C LYS A 99 8.29 3.07 -10.07
N VAL A 100 9.35 2.31 -9.87
CA VAL A 100 10.48 2.72 -9.02
C VAL A 100 11.75 2.70 -9.87
N VAL A 101 12.44 3.83 -9.89
CA VAL A 101 13.68 4.01 -10.63
C VAL A 101 14.81 4.41 -9.69
N ASP A 102 16.05 4.13 -10.08
CA ASP A 102 17.24 4.67 -9.41
C ASP A 102 17.65 6.02 -10.02
N GLY A 103 18.57 6.72 -9.36
CA GLY A 103 19.12 8.00 -9.82
C GLY A 103 20.02 7.86 -11.07
N LYS A 104 20.26 6.66 -11.59
CA LYS A 104 21.17 6.36 -12.72
C LYS A 104 20.43 5.71 -13.90
N ASN A 105 19.12 5.93 -14.02
CA ASN A 105 18.23 5.33 -15.03
C ASN A 105 18.06 3.81 -14.95
N GLY A 106 18.47 3.16 -13.86
CA GLY A 106 18.11 1.78 -13.55
C GLY A 106 16.67 1.68 -13.08
N VAL A 107 16.12 0.49 -13.13
CA VAL A 107 14.74 0.23 -12.71
C VAL A 107 14.75 -0.75 -11.55
N PHE A 108 14.33 -0.32 -10.36
CA PHE A 108 14.08 -1.21 -9.23
C PHE A 108 12.77 -1.99 -9.42
N LEU A 109 11.74 -1.31 -9.91
CA LEU A 109 10.45 -1.91 -10.18
C LEU A 109 9.85 -1.31 -11.45
N PRO A 110 9.59 -2.12 -12.49
CA PRO A 110 8.90 -1.64 -13.69
C PRO A 110 7.48 -1.21 -13.36
N GLN A 111 6.81 -0.55 -14.30
CA GLN A 111 5.45 -0.08 -14.11
C GLN A 111 4.54 -1.19 -13.60
N ARG A 112 3.80 -0.87 -12.54
CA ARG A 112 2.81 -1.74 -11.90
C ARG A 112 1.54 -0.95 -11.61
N ALA A 113 0.42 -1.65 -11.59
CA ALA A 113 -0.85 -1.13 -11.12
C ALA A 113 -1.30 -1.89 -9.86
N LEU A 114 -1.85 -1.16 -8.91
CA LEU A 114 -2.61 -1.69 -7.79
C LEU A 114 -4.04 -1.18 -7.94
N ALA A 115 -5.01 -2.08 -7.87
CA ALA A 115 -6.43 -1.73 -7.86
C ALA A 115 -7.07 -2.34 -6.62
N ILE A 116 -7.60 -1.50 -5.76
CA ILE A 116 -8.25 -1.90 -4.51
C ILE A 116 -9.71 -1.47 -4.58
N SER A 117 -10.61 -2.41 -4.35
CA SER A 117 -12.05 -2.15 -4.39
C SER A 117 -12.73 -2.52 -3.07
N ARG A 118 -13.79 -1.79 -2.75
CA ARG A 118 -14.74 -2.08 -1.67
C ARG A 118 -16.14 -1.86 -2.18
N GLU A 119 -17.07 -2.64 -1.67
CA GLU A 119 -18.48 -2.50 -1.95
C GLU A 119 -19.17 -1.88 -0.72
N MET A 120 -20.18 -1.05 -0.98
CA MET A 120 -21.02 -0.51 0.07
C MET A 120 -22.49 -0.55 -0.35
N THR A 121 -23.34 -0.97 0.58
CA THR A 121 -24.78 -0.84 0.39
C THR A 121 -25.20 0.61 0.54
N PHE A 122 -26.22 1.02 -0.20
CA PHE A 122 -26.77 2.36 -0.15
C PHE A 122 -28.25 2.32 0.24
N ASP A 123 -28.66 3.28 1.08
CA ASP A 123 -30.05 3.48 1.50
C ASP A 123 -30.34 4.96 1.54
N ASP A 124 -31.33 5.40 0.75
CA ASP A 124 -31.75 6.80 0.66
C ASP A 124 -32.25 7.37 2.01
N SER A 125 -32.70 6.51 2.93
CA SER A 125 -33.14 6.93 4.26
C SER A 125 -31.99 7.23 5.23
N ALA A 126 -30.75 6.83 4.89
CA ALA A 126 -29.60 6.86 5.79
C ALA A 126 -28.39 7.60 5.17
N VAL A 127 -28.61 8.62 4.34
CA VAL A 127 -27.57 9.29 3.53
C VAL A 127 -26.36 9.75 4.35
N LEU A 128 -26.58 10.38 5.52
CA LEU A 128 -25.48 10.88 6.35
C LEU A 128 -24.61 9.76 6.91
N SER A 129 -25.22 8.66 7.37
CA SER A 129 -24.46 7.51 7.87
C SER A 129 -23.72 6.81 6.73
N LYS A 130 -24.30 6.76 5.53
CA LYS A 130 -23.67 6.20 4.34
C LYS A 130 -22.51 7.05 3.83
N ALA A 131 -22.58 8.36 3.93
CA ALA A 131 -21.46 9.25 3.63
C ALA A 131 -20.28 9.04 4.61
N ALA A 132 -20.58 8.86 5.90
CA ALA A 132 -19.54 8.54 6.89
C ALA A 132 -18.91 7.17 6.64
N GLU A 133 -19.70 6.15 6.31
CA GLU A 133 -19.23 4.81 5.92
C GLU A 133 -18.32 4.87 4.68
N GLU A 134 -18.72 5.60 3.65
CA GLU A 134 -17.91 5.82 2.45
C GLU A 134 -16.53 6.39 2.77
N GLY A 135 -16.48 7.40 3.65
CA GLY A 135 -15.22 7.99 4.11
C GLY A 135 -14.32 6.99 4.86
N LEU A 136 -14.92 6.05 5.60
CA LEU A 136 -14.18 4.97 6.25
C LEU A 136 -13.62 3.97 5.22
N LEU A 137 -14.42 3.60 4.23
CA LEU A 137 -14.01 2.67 3.17
C LEU A 137 -12.88 3.25 2.31
N TRP A 138 -12.92 4.55 1.98
CA TRP A 138 -11.80 5.19 1.28
C TRP A 138 -10.50 5.18 2.08
N ARG A 139 -10.56 5.35 3.41
CA ARG A 139 -9.40 5.21 4.29
C ARG A 139 -8.88 3.78 4.34
N ASP A 140 -9.77 2.80 4.39
CA ASP A 140 -9.41 1.38 4.36
C ASP A 140 -8.74 0.98 3.03
N ILE A 141 -9.30 1.44 1.90
CA ILE A 141 -8.70 1.29 0.57
C ILE A 141 -7.29 1.89 0.54
N GLN A 142 -7.11 3.10 1.08
CA GLN A 142 -5.79 3.76 1.13
C GLN A 142 -4.78 2.99 1.97
N ASN A 143 -5.18 2.50 3.14
CA ASN A 143 -4.31 1.72 4.01
C ASN A 143 -3.89 0.40 3.35
N ASP A 144 -4.83 -0.31 2.74
CA ASP A 144 -4.55 -1.56 2.02
C ASP A 144 -3.63 -1.31 0.82
N LEU A 145 -3.86 -0.23 0.06
CA LEU A 145 -2.98 0.19 -1.04
C LEU A 145 -1.53 0.39 -0.55
N VAL A 146 -1.34 1.13 0.54
CA VAL A 146 0.00 1.40 1.09
C VAL A 146 0.67 0.13 1.57
N GLN A 147 -0.07 -0.79 2.20
CA GLN A 147 0.47 -2.09 2.60
C GLN A 147 0.87 -2.94 1.38
N GLN A 148 0.07 -2.92 0.31
CA GLN A 148 0.42 -3.63 -0.92
C GLN A 148 1.62 -3.00 -1.63
N LEU A 149 1.69 -1.66 -1.65
CA LEU A 149 2.84 -0.93 -2.18
C LEU A 149 4.11 -1.33 -1.43
N LEU A 150 4.09 -1.31 -0.09
CA LEU A 150 5.25 -1.67 0.73
C LEU A 150 5.74 -3.09 0.45
N ARG A 151 4.83 -4.06 0.32
CA ARG A 151 5.19 -5.44 -0.09
C ARG A 151 5.85 -5.49 -1.47
N ARG A 152 5.39 -4.66 -2.42
CA ARG A 152 5.99 -4.59 -3.76
C ARG A 152 7.37 -3.94 -3.73
N LEU A 153 7.55 -2.90 -2.93
CA LEU A 153 8.85 -2.25 -2.73
C LEU A 153 9.86 -3.21 -2.09
N ALA A 154 9.46 -3.99 -1.09
CA ALA A 154 10.32 -5.00 -0.45
C ALA A 154 10.72 -6.15 -1.39
N ALA A 155 9.85 -6.48 -2.35
CA ALA A 155 10.15 -7.50 -3.37
C ALA A 155 10.91 -6.95 -4.58
N ALA A 156 11.16 -5.64 -4.66
CA ALA A 156 11.89 -5.02 -5.76
C ALA A 156 13.35 -5.48 -5.77
N LYS A 157 13.87 -5.68 -6.97
CA LYS A 157 15.30 -6.03 -7.18
C LYS A 157 15.89 -5.05 -8.19
N PRO A 158 17.10 -4.54 -7.96
CA PRO A 158 17.79 -3.73 -8.95
C PRO A 158 17.88 -4.49 -10.28
N GLN A 159 17.28 -3.94 -11.31
CA GLN A 159 17.44 -4.44 -12.66
C GLN A 159 18.30 -3.44 -13.43
N PRO A 160 19.41 -3.88 -14.07
CA PRO A 160 20.13 -3.00 -14.96
C PRO A 160 19.16 -2.50 -16.04
N ALA A 161 19.33 -1.24 -16.45
CA ALA A 161 18.52 -0.66 -17.52
C ALA A 161 18.54 -1.63 -18.71
N ALA A 162 17.41 -2.28 -18.98
CA ALA A 162 17.29 -3.14 -20.12
C ALA A 162 17.55 -2.28 -21.35
N SER A 163 18.59 -2.62 -22.10
CA SER A 163 18.83 -2.04 -23.43
C SER A 163 17.51 -2.22 -24.21
N GLN A 164 16.79 -1.13 -24.38
CA GLN A 164 15.64 -1.09 -25.27
C GLN A 164 16.19 -1.27 -26.68
N GLN A 165 16.10 -2.48 -27.19
CA GLN A 165 16.19 -2.77 -28.61
C GLN A 165 14.80 -2.62 -29.23
#